data_6577209e85c549f79af58c2b772e3e55
#
_entry.id   6577209e85c549f79af58c2b772e3e55
#
_cell.length_a   1.000
_cell.length_b   1.000
_cell.length_c   1.000
_cell.angle_alpha   90.00
_cell.angle_beta   90.00
_cell.angle_gamma   90.00
#
_symmetry.space_group_name_H-M   'P 1'
#
loop_
_entity.id
_entity.type
_entity.pdbx_description
1 polymer ?
#
loop_
_entity_poly.entity_id
_entity_poly.type
_entity_poly.pdbx_seq_one_letter_code
_entity_poly.pdbx_strand_id
1 'polypeptide(L)'
;MSFRLIKTKKNNKIFNIILNDEKHQNTLSEEMINELSEVFQMAESDNEIKVILLSSIGKVFCAGHNLKDLNSKRSENDKGEHYYKKLFQMCSELMISINKHSKPVIAMINGIATAAGCQLISSCDLAYSSENSQFATPGVNIGLFCSTPMVPLSRTVGKKHAMEMLLTGDLINAKKALSIGLINNVFETKKLEENVLKIANKIASKSSATIKIGKDAFYKQKDMSLKEAYDYTSKIMTENMLHEDSKEGITAFLEKRSPNWKD
;
A
#
# COMPACT_ATOMS: atom_id res chain seq x y z
N MET A 1 9.51 1.89 21.19
CA MET A 1 9.15 0.47 21.00
C MET A 1 10.10 -0.15 19.98
N SER A 2 10.50 -1.40 20.17
CA SER A 2 11.33 -2.11 19.21
C SER A 2 10.47 -3.19 18.55
N PHE A 3 10.30 -3.11 17.23
CA PHE A 3 9.68 -4.15 16.43
C PHE A 3 10.71 -5.25 16.13
N ARG A 4 10.28 -6.48 15.99
CA ARG A 4 11.14 -7.63 15.69
C ARG A 4 11.24 -7.91 14.19
N LEU A 5 10.11 -7.83 13.50
CA LEU A 5 9.98 -8.19 12.08
C LEU A 5 9.96 -6.99 11.14
N ILE A 6 9.93 -5.78 11.66
CA ILE A 6 10.03 -4.55 10.88
C ILE A 6 11.11 -3.62 11.44
N LYS A 7 11.65 -2.78 10.57
CA LYS A 7 12.47 -1.63 10.94
C LYS A 7 11.79 -0.36 10.50
N THR A 8 12.04 0.73 11.21
CA THR A 8 11.52 2.04 10.84
C THR A 8 12.65 3.04 10.70
N LYS A 9 12.51 3.95 9.74
CA LYS A 9 13.45 5.06 9.54
C LYS A 9 12.67 6.31 9.18
N LYS A 10 12.79 7.36 9.98
CA LYS A 10 12.21 8.68 9.69
C LYS A 10 13.31 9.55 9.08
N ASN A 11 13.04 10.12 7.92
CA ASN A 11 13.90 11.08 7.24
C ASN A 11 13.05 12.28 6.82
N ASN A 12 13.24 13.41 7.51
CA ASN A 12 12.37 14.57 7.39
C ASN A 12 10.89 14.18 7.56
N LYS A 13 10.04 14.46 6.57
CA LYS A 13 8.60 14.19 6.56
C LYS A 13 8.23 12.80 6.00
N ILE A 14 9.22 11.97 5.68
CA ILE A 14 9.03 10.64 5.12
C ILE A 14 9.35 9.59 6.18
N PHE A 15 8.42 8.66 6.39
CA PHE A 15 8.57 7.54 7.30
C PHE A 15 8.65 6.24 6.52
N ASN A 16 9.79 5.56 6.58
CA ASN A 16 9.99 4.28 5.92
C ASN A 16 9.75 3.13 6.90
N ILE A 17 8.77 2.29 6.58
CA ILE A 17 8.48 1.01 7.20
C ILE A 17 9.15 -0.06 6.36
N ILE A 18 10.03 -0.85 6.96
CA ILE A 18 10.88 -1.80 6.26
C ILE A 18 10.57 -3.20 6.78
N LEU A 19 9.99 -4.06 5.94
CA LEU A 19 9.82 -5.48 6.25
C LEU A 19 11.21 -6.11 6.44
N ASN A 20 11.47 -6.74 7.59
CA ASN A 20 12.80 -7.14 8.03
C ASN A 20 12.82 -8.61 8.52
N ASP A 21 12.08 -9.48 7.87
CA ASP A 21 12.08 -10.92 8.13
C ASP A 21 12.53 -11.70 6.87
N GLU A 22 13.76 -11.44 6.43
CA GLU A 22 14.33 -12.08 5.24
C GLU A 22 14.32 -13.60 5.34
N LYS A 23 14.56 -14.14 6.55
CA LYS A 23 14.58 -15.59 6.83
C LYS A 23 13.25 -16.26 6.44
N HIS A 24 12.13 -15.59 6.66
CA HIS A 24 10.80 -16.08 6.29
C HIS A 24 10.23 -15.32 5.08
N GLN A 25 11.10 -14.70 4.25
CA GLN A 25 10.71 -14.04 3.02
C GLN A 25 9.67 -12.93 3.24
N ASN A 26 9.76 -12.23 4.36
CA ASN A 26 8.86 -11.16 4.76
C ASN A 26 7.37 -11.57 4.69
N THR A 27 7.06 -12.80 5.14
CA THR A 27 5.68 -13.32 5.12
C THR A 27 4.80 -12.54 6.10
N LEU A 28 3.53 -12.35 5.71
CA LEU A 28 2.50 -11.78 6.56
C LEU A 28 2.01 -12.83 7.57
N SER A 29 2.88 -13.14 8.55
CA SER A 29 2.52 -13.89 9.74
C SER A 29 1.62 -13.04 10.65
N GLU A 30 0.98 -13.65 11.65
CA GLU A 30 0.18 -12.93 12.64
C GLU A 30 1.00 -11.82 13.31
N GLU A 31 2.26 -12.09 13.67
CA GLU A 31 3.16 -11.11 14.28
C GLU A 31 3.51 -9.98 13.32
N MET A 32 3.85 -10.28 12.05
CA MET A 32 4.13 -9.25 11.05
C MET A 32 2.92 -8.32 10.82
N ILE A 33 1.71 -8.89 10.77
CA ILE A 33 0.47 -8.11 10.61
C ILE A 33 0.24 -7.21 11.82
N ASN A 34 0.46 -7.71 13.03
CA ASN A 34 0.32 -6.92 14.27
C ASN A 34 1.33 -5.76 14.28
N GLU A 35 2.60 -6.03 14.01
CA GLU A 35 3.64 -4.98 13.98
C GLU A 35 3.35 -3.93 12.90
N LEU A 36 2.90 -4.35 11.71
CA LEU A 36 2.49 -3.42 10.66
C LEU A 36 1.29 -2.58 11.08
N SER A 37 0.27 -3.18 11.68
CA SER A 37 -0.92 -2.46 12.14
C SER A 37 -0.55 -1.41 13.21
N GLU A 38 0.31 -1.77 14.15
CA GLU A 38 0.80 -0.86 15.19
C GLU A 38 1.61 0.30 14.61
N VAL A 39 2.55 0.02 13.70
CA VAL A 39 3.40 1.07 13.12
C VAL A 39 2.62 2.02 12.20
N PHE A 40 1.61 1.52 11.47
CA PHE A 40 0.72 2.40 10.71
C PHE A 40 -0.12 3.30 11.63
N GLN A 41 -0.62 2.78 12.74
CA GLN A 41 -1.35 3.58 13.74
C GLN A 41 -0.46 4.64 14.39
N MET A 42 0.78 4.31 14.73
CA MET A 42 1.77 5.27 15.20
C MET A 42 2.04 6.37 14.16
N ALA A 43 2.23 5.99 12.91
CA ALA A 43 2.46 6.93 11.83
C ALA A 43 1.24 7.83 11.58
N GLU A 44 0.01 7.34 11.80
CA GLU A 44 -1.21 8.15 11.68
C GLU A 44 -1.21 9.31 12.69
N SER A 45 -0.75 9.05 13.90
CA SER A 45 -0.74 10.02 15.01
C SER A 45 0.43 11.01 14.98
N ASP A 46 1.47 10.77 14.19
CA ASP A 46 2.67 11.63 14.11
C ASP A 46 2.51 12.71 13.01
N ASN A 47 2.18 13.94 13.41
CA ASN A 47 1.95 15.06 12.49
C ASN A 47 3.19 15.49 11.68
N GLU A 48 4.38 15.08 12.09
CA GLU A 48 5.60 15.38 11.31
C GLU A 48 5.75 14.45 10.09
N ILE A 49 5.06 13.30 10.07
CA ILE A 49 5.06 12.37 8.95
C ILE A 49 4.01 12.85 7.92
N LYS A 50 4.43 13.02 6.67
CA LYS A 50 3.56 13.36 5.54
C LYS A 50 3.41 12.26 4.50
N VAL A 51 4.38 11.36 4.40
CA VAL A 51 4.38 10.23 3.46
C VAL A 51 4.97 9.00 4.13
N ILE A 52 4.35 7.86 3.90
CA ILE A 52 4.86 6.56 4.33
C ILE A 52 5.44 5.83 3.12
N LEU A 53 6.66 5.32 3.26
CA LEU A 53 7.23 4.34 2.36
C LEU A 53 7.12 2.96 2.99
N LEU A 54 6.70 1.97 2.22
CA LEU A 54 6.73 0.57 2.59
C LEU A 54 7.76 -0.14 1.71
N SER A 55 8.80 -0.67 2.33
CA SER A 55 9.91 -1.34 1.65
C SER A 55 10.26 -2.65 2.35
N SER A 56 11.24 -3.38 1.85
CA SER A 56 11.70 -4.64 2.45
C SER A 56 13.20 -4.81 2.33
N ILE A 57 13.76 -5.67 3.17
CA ILE A 57 15.10 -6.21 2.97
C ILE A 57 15.06 -7.55 2.24
N GLY A 58 16.20 -7.96 1.68
CA GLY A 58 16.34 -9.25 1.00
C GLY A 58 15.82 -9.26 -0.42
N LYS A 59 15.74 -10.49 -0.99
CA LYS A 59 15.36 -10.74 -2.39
C LYS A 59 13.84 -10.83 -2.60
N VAL A 60 13.07 -10.92 -1.53
CA VAL A 60 11.61 -11.04 -1.54
C VAL A 60 11.02 -9.85 -0.82
N PHE A 61 10.17 -9.10 -1.53
CA PHE A 61 9.42 -8.00 -0.91
C PHE A 61 8.44 -8.56 0.14
N CYS A 62 7.58 -9.49 -0.30
CA CYS A 62 6.66 -10.21 0.60
C CYS A 62 6.12 -11.46 -0.12
N ALA A 63 6.30 -12.64 0.46
CA ALA A 63 5.85 -13.91 -0.11
C ALA A 63 4.36 -14.25 0.18
N GLY A 64 3.62 -13.39 0.87
CA GLY A 64 2.27 -13.68 1.33
C GLY A 64 2.24 -14.31 2.72
N HIS A 65 1.23 -15.12 3.03
CA HIS A 65 1.14 -15.75 4.35
C HIS A 65 2.16 -16.89 4.51
N ASN A 66 2.56 -17.16 5.76
CA ASN A 66 3.46 -18.25 6.09
C ASN A 66 2.71 -19.60 5.96
N LEU A 67 2.98 -20.32 4.88
CA LEU A 67 2.33 -21.62 4.61
C LEU A 67 2.65 -22.70 5.65
N LYS A 68 3.80 -22.62 6.34
CA LYS A 68 4.15 -23.57 7.42
C LYS A 68 3.22 -23.36 8.61
N ASP A 69 2.97 -22.10 8.99
CA ASP A 69 2.06 -21.78 10.08
C ASP A 69 0.63 -22.19 9.73
N LEU A 70 0.16 -21.87 8.51
CA LEU A 70 -1.15 -22.32 8.04
C LEU A 70 -1.30 -23.83 8.06
N ASN A 71 -0.30 -24.55 7.55
CA ASN A 71 -0.36 -26.01 7.49
C ASN A 71 -0.33 -26.65 8.86
N SER A 72 0.43 -26.13 9.83
CA SER A 72 0.51 -26.65 11.19
C SER A 72 -0.84 -26.64 11.91
N LYS A 73 -1.69 -25.67 11.58
CA LYS A 73 -3.03 -25.51 12.20
C LYS A 73 -4.04 -26.56 11.76
N ARG A 74 -3.78 -27.29 10.66
CA ARG A 74 -4.66 -28.38 10.19
C ARG A 74 -4.78 -29.54 11.18
N SER A 75 -3.84 -29.71 12.09
CA SER A 75 -3.87 -30.75 13.14
C SER A 75 -4.70 -30.35 14.36
N GLU A 76 -5.19 -29.12 14.46
CA GLU A 76 -6.06 -28.66 15.54
C GLU A 76 -7.48 -29.30 15.39
N ASN A 77 -8.22 -29.34 16.50
CA ASN A 77 -9.55 -29.98 16.54
C ASN A 77 -10.56 -29.40 15.52
N ASP A 78 -10.47 -28.09 15.28
CA ASP A 78 -11.27 -27.35 14.30
C ASP A 78 -10.61 -27.30 12.91
N LYS A 79 -9.55 -28.10 12.68
CA LYS A 79 -8.73 -28.10 11.44
C LYS A 79 -8.15 -26.72 11.08
N GLY A 80 -7.97 -25.86 12.07
CA GLY A 80 -7.40 -24.52 11.93
C GLY A 80 -8.40 -23.44 11.53
N GLU A 81 -9.72 -23.73 11.53
CA GLU A 81 -10.77 -22.79 11.06
C GLU A 81 -10.69 -21.45 11.81
N HIS A 82 -10.61 -21.50 13.14
CA HIS A 82 -10.52 -20.29 13.98
C HIS A 82 -9.28 -19.45 13.64
N TYR A 83 -8.12 -20.10 13.51
CA TYR A 83 -6.88 -19.44 13.16
C TYR A 83 -6.94 -18.79 11.77
N TYR A 84 -7.43 -19.50 10.75
CA TYR A 84 -7.54 -18.97 9.40
C TYR A 84 -8.46 -17.75 9.33
N LYS A 85 -9.64 -17.85 9.98
CA LYS A 85 -10.60 -16.75 10.06
C LYS A 85 -9.97 -15.51 10.69
N LYS A 86 -9.30 -15.68 11.84
CA LYS A 86 -8.58 -14.60 12.55
C LYS A 86 -7.51 -13.97 11.66
N LEU A 87 -6.60 -14.78 11.08
CA LEU A 87 -5.46 -14.29 10.29
C LEU A 87 -5.92 -13.52 9.06
N PHE A 88 -6.88 -14.06 8.30
CA PHE A 88 -7.38 -13.38 7.10
C PHE A 88 -8.17 -12.12 7.42
N GLN A 89 -8.89 -12.09 8.54
CA GLN A 89 -9.55 -10.88 9.01
C GLN A 89 -8.53 -9.81 9.40
N MET A 90 -7.53 -10.13 10.21
CA MET A 90 -6.45 -9.20 10.60
C MET A 90 -5.72 -8.64 9.37
N CYS A 91 -5.41 -9.51 8.39
CA CYS A 91 -4.80 -9.08 7.14
C CYS A 91 -5.71 -8.12 6.37
N SER A 92 -7.01 -8.39 6.28
CA SER A 92 -7.97 -7.52 5.60
C SER A 92 -8.10 -6.16 6.30
N GLU A 93 -8.12 -6.13 7.62
CA GLU A 93 -8.16 -4.91 8.43
C GLU A 93 -6.90 -4.06 8.22
N LEU A 94 -5.71 -4.68 8.16
CA LEU A 94 -4.48 -3.99 7.80
C LEU A 94 -4.59 -3.34 6.40
N MET A 95 -5.07 -4.07 5.37
CA MET A 95 -5.20 -3.52 4.02
C MET A 95 -6.20 -2.35 3.97
N ILE A 96 -7.31 -2.45 4.70
CA ILE A 96 -8.28 -1.36 4.84
C ILE A 96 -7.65 -0.16 5.53
N SER A 97 -6.83 -0.37 6.57
CA SER A 97 -6.15 0.72 7.28
C SER A 97 -5.18 1.49 6.39
N ILE A 98 -4.47 0.81 5.48
CA ILE A 98 -3.58 1.42 4.49
C ILE A 98 -4.37 2.33 3.54
N ASN A 99 -5.50 1.86 3.00
CA ASN A 99 -6.34 2.69 2.14
C ASN A 99 -6.93 3.90 2.88
N LYS A 100 -7.35 3.71 4.13
CA LYS A 100 -7.97 4.77 4.96
C LYS A 100 -6.95 5.68 5.65
N HIS A 101 -5.66 5.35 5.60
CA HIS A 101 -4.61 6.15 6.24
C HIS A 101 -4.61 7.58 5.69
N SER A 102 -4.52 8.59 6.57
CA SER A 102 -4.58 10.01 6.16
C SER A 102 -3.40 10.42 5.29
N LYS A 103 -2.27 9.72 5.43
CA LYS A 103 -1.02 9.97 4.69
C LYS A 103 -0.91 9.01 3.51
N PRO A 104 -0.37 9.47 2.36
CA PRO A 104 -0.07 8.58 1.24
C PRO A 104 0.91 7.48 1.61
N VAL A 105 0.60 6.25 1.19
CA VAL A 105 1.44 5.07 1.36
C VAL A 105 1.99 4.64 0.01
N ILE A 106 3.31 4.57 -0.10
CA ILE A 106 4.03 4.23 -1.32
C ILE A 106 4.76 2.91 -1.11
N ALA A 107 4.45 1.88 -1.89
CA ALA A 107 5.23 0.66 -1.93
C ALA A 107 6.48 0.86 -2.79
N MET A 108 7.67 0.57 -2.23
CA MET A 108 8.96 0.55 -2.91
C MET A 108 9.45 -0.90 -2.98
N ILE A 109 9.24 -1.54 -4.13
CA ILE A 109 9.38 -2.97 -4.30
C ILE A 109 10.74 -3.30 -4.92
N ASN A 110 11.57 -4.02 -4.18
CA ASN A 110 12.79 -4.61 -4.71
C ASN A 110 12.76 -6.12 -4.48
N GLY A 111 12.44 -6.87 -5.54
CA GLY A 111 12.31 -8.32 -5.47
C GLY A 111 10.89 -8.84 -5.71
N ILE A 112 10.59 -10.01 -5.16
CA ILE A 112 9.37 -10.76 -5.47
C ILE A 112 8.25 -10.39 -4.50
N ALA A 113 7.03 -10.19 -5.03
CA ALA A 113 5.81 -10.03 -4.23
C ALA A 113 4.74 -11.03 -4.71
N THR A 114 4.26 -11.88 -3.81
CA THR A 114 3.27 -12.91 -4.17
C THR A 114 2.11 -12.99 -3.18
N ALA A 115 0.97 -13.46 -3.66
CA ALA A 115 -0.25 -13.68 -2.86
C ALA A 115 -0.64 -12.43 -2.02
N ALA A 116 -0.62 -12.54 -0.68
CA ALA A 116 -0.89 -11.40 0.20
C ALA A 116 0.19 -10.29 0.10
N GLY A 117 1.38 -10.56 -0.49
CA GLY A 117 2.34 -9.52 -0.86
C GLY A 117 1.84 -8.66 -2.02
N CYS A 118 1.20 -9.24 -3.04
CA CYS A 118 0.50 -8.47 -4.08
C CYS A 118 -0.72 -7.74 -3.53
N GLN A 119 -1.44 -8.31 -2.54
CA GLN A 119 -2.52 -7.64 -1.82
C GLN A 119 -2.01 -6.37 -1.15
N LEU A 120 -0.89 -6.46 -0.44
CA LEU A 120 -0.25 -5.34 0.25
C LEU A 120 0.12 -4.20 -0.71
N ILE A 121 0.76 -4.53 -1.84
CA ILE A 121 1.13 -3.56 -2.88
C ILE A 121 -0.13 -2.89 -3.47
N SER A 122 -1.14 -3.68 -3.83
CA SER A 122 -2.38 -3.17 -4.43
C SER A 122 -3.22 -2.34 -3.45
N SER A 123 -2.95 -2.42 -2.15
CA SER A 123 -3.60 -1.62 -1.11
C SER A 123 -2.88 -0.29 -0.85
N CYS A 124 -1.64 -0.13 -1.32
CA CYS A 124 -0.92 1.15 -1.26
C CYS A 124 -1.46 2.14 -2.30
N ASP A 125 -1.30 3.44 -2.04
CA ASP A 125 -1.74 4.49 -2.97
C ASP A 125 -0.90 4.52 -4.25
N LEU A 126 0.40 4.27 -4.11
CA LEU A 126 1.37 4.21 -5.20
C LEU A 126 2.31 3.01 -5.01
N ALA A 127 2.81 2.50 -6.13
CA ALA A 127 3.77 1.40 -6.14
C ALA A 127 4.85 1.61 -7.21
N TYR A 128 6.10 1.44 -6.81
CA TYR A 128 7.26 1.55 -7.69
C TYR A 128 8.16 0.34 -7.49
N SER A 129 8.71 -0.20 -8.56
CA SER A 129 9.54 -1.39 -8.45
C SER A 129 10.91 -1.25 -9.12
N SER A 130 11.83 -2.13 -8.71
CA SER A 130 13.03 -2.40 -9.49
C SER A 130 12.69 -3.20 -10.74
N GLU A 131 13.53 -3.10 -11.76
CA GLU A 131 13.42 -3.85 -13.02
C GLU A 131 13.42 -5.37 -12.83
N ASN A 132 14.04 -5.85 -11.75
CA ASN A 132 14.14 -7.26 -11.40
C ASN A 132 12.97 -7.79 -10.56
N SER A 133 12.02 -6.93 -10.22
CA SER A 133 10.86 -7.32 -9.41
C SER A 133 9.89 -8.21 -10.19
N GLN A 134 9.23 -9.12 -9.47
CA GLN A 134 8.24 -10.04 -10.02
C GLN A 134 7.02 -10.12 -9.11
N PHE A 135 5.87 -10.39 -9.72
CA PHE A 135 4.58 -10.37 -9.03
C PHE A 135 3.74 -11.57 -9.43
N ALA A 136 3.01 -12.17 -8.47
CA ALA A 136 2.06 -13.24 -8.75
C ALA A 136 0.95 -13.36 -7.70
N THR A 137 -0.14 -14.02 -8.08
CA THR A 137 -1.17 -14.49 -7.15
C THR A 137 -1.33 -16.01 -7.27
N PRO A 138 -0.31 -16.79 -6.80
CA PRO A 138 -0.09 -18.19 -7.18
C PRO A 138 -0.91 -19.18 -6.36
N GLY A 139 -1.94 -18.78 -5.63
CA GLY A 139 -2.74 -19.65 -4.77
C GLY A 139 -3.29 -20.89 -5.49
N VAL A 140 -3.68 -20.76 -6.75
CA VAL A 140 -4.21 -21.88 -7.56
C VAL A 140 -3.22 -23.04 -7.72
N ASN A 141 -1.91 -22.76 -7.66
CA ASN A 141 -0.87 -23.78 -7.78
C ASN A 141 -0.77 -24.69 -6.54
N ILE A 142 -1.42 -24.30 -5.44
CA ILE A 142 -1.45 -25.08 -4.19
C ILE A 142 -2.86 -25.40 -3.73
N GLY A 143 -3.85 -25.34 -4.64
CA GLY A 143 -5.25 -25.63 -4.35
C GLY A 143 -5.99 -24.56 -3.57
N LEU A 144 -5.48 -23.31 -3.57
CA LEU A 144 -6.12 -22.13 -2.98
C LEU A 144 -6.40 -21.09 -4.06
N PHE A 145 -7.51 -20.37 -3.95
CA PHE A 145 -7.70 -19.17 -4.74
C PHE A 145 -7.28 -17.95 -3.92
N CYS A 146 -6.56 -16.99 -4.53
CA CYS A 146 -6.12 -15.77 -3.85
C CYS A 146 -7.31 -14.81 -3.61
N SER A 147 -8.30 -15.25 -2.79
CA SER A 147 -9.60 -14.56 -2.62
C SER A 147 -9.47 -13.21 -1.93
N THR A 148 -8.67 -13.09 -0.87
CA THR A 148 -8.41 -11.79 -0.23
C THR A 148 -7.48 -10.90 -1.07
N PRO A 149 -6.41 -11.41 -1.72
CA PRO A 149 -5.61 -10.63 -2.65
C PRO A 149 -6.37 -10.08 -3.86
N MET A 150 -7.38 -10.82 -4.37
CA MET A 150 -8.16 -10.34 -5.52
C MET A 150 -8.92 -9.04 -5.23
N VAL A 151 -9.22 -8.74 -3.96
CA VAL A 151 -10.03 -7.57 -3.60
C VAL A 151 -9.33 -6.26 -4.03
N PRO A 152 -8.13 -5.92 -3.54
CA PRO A 152 -7.43 -4.73 -4.02
C PRO A 152 -6.89 -4.90 -5.45
N LEU A 153 -6.47 -6.11 -5.86
CA LEU A 153 -5.96 -6.35 -7.21
C LEU A 153 -7.00 -5.99 -8.27
N SER A 154 -8.25 -6.45 -8.14
CA SER A 154 -9.32 -6.16 -9.10
C SER A 154 -9.79 -4.70 -9.09
N ARG A 155 -9.41 -3.93 -8.08
CA ARG A 155 -9.63 -2.49 -7.97
C ARG A 155 -8.47 -1.65 -8.51
N THR A 156 -7.33 -2.29 -8.75
CA THR A 156 -6.10 -1.65 -9.25
C THR A 156 -5.89 -1.90 -10.74
N VAL A 157 -6.04 -3.17 -11.18
CA VAL A 157 -5.81 -3.55 -12.58
C VAL A 157 -7.11 -3.92 -13.30
N GLY A 158 -7.10 -3.87 -14.64
CA GLY A 158 -8.27 -4.24 -15.44
C GLY A 158 -8.69 -5.70 -15.21
N LYS A 159 -10.00 -5.97 -15.24
CA LYS A 159 -10.62 -7.28 -14.94
C LYS A 159 -9.91 -8.48 -15.60
N LYS A 160 -9.51 -8.35 -16.88
CA LYS A 160 -8.86 -9.45 -17.62
C LYS A 160 -7.48 -9.75 -17.05
N HIS A 161 -6.71 -8.74 -16.71
CA HIS A 161 -5.39 -8.90 -16.10
C HIS A 161 -5.45 -9.45 -14.69
N ALA A 162 -6.43 -9.00 -13.89
CA ALA A 162 -6.65 -9.57 -12.55
C ALA A 162 -6.96 -11.06 -12.65
N MET A 163 -7.90 -11.45 -13.53
CA MET A 163 -8.28 -12.86 -13.72
C MET A 163 -7.14 -13.70 -14.30
N GLU A 164 -6.34 -13.16 -15.23
CA GLU A 164 -5.15 -13.84 -15.73
C GLU A 164 -4.20 -14.21 -14.59
N MET A 165 -3.81 -13.23 -13.75
CA MET A 165 -2.93 -13.46 -12.59
C MET A 165 -3.52 -14.46 -11.60
N LEU A 166 -4.83 -14.37 -11.32
CA LEU A 166 -5.51 -15.22 -10.33
C LEU A 166 -5.71 -16.65 -10.80
N LEU A 167 -5.96 -16.87 -12.09
CA LEU A 167 -6.27 -18.18 -12.65
C LEU A 167 -5.01 -18.96 -13.07
N THR A 168 -3.97 -18.27 -13.54
CA THR A 168 -2.73 -18.91 -13.95
C THR A 168 -1.75 -19.07 -12.77
N GLY A 169 -1.74 -18.09 -11.86
CA GLY A 169 -0.75 -18.04 -10.79
C GLY A 169 0.67 -17.77 -11.26
N ASP A 170 0.84 -17.37 -12.52
CA ASP A 170 2.14 -17.13 -13.12
C ASP A 170 2.83 -15.86 -12.56
N LEU A 171 4.16 -15.91 -12.53
CA LEU A 171 4.98 -14.73 -12.24
C LEU A 171 4.98 -13.78 -13.44
N ILE A 172 4.61 -12.53 -13.22
CA ILE A 172 4.79 -11.44 -14.18
C ILE A 172 5.98 -10.57 -13.78
N ASN A 173 6.72 -10.08 -14.75
CA ASN A 173 7.85 -9.17 -14.51
C ASN A 173 7.39 -7.72 -14.30
N ALA A 174 8.31 -6.86 -13.87
CA ALA A 174 8.06 -5.45 -13.59
C ALA A 174 7.48 -4.69 -14.82
N LYS A 175 7.95 -5.01 -16.03
CA LYS A 175 7.46 -4.39 -17.27
C LYS A 175 5.98 -4.73 -17.54
N LYS A 176 5.59 -6.01 -17.35
CA LYS A 176 4.18 -6.42 -17.46
C LYS A 176 3.35 -5.77 -16.36
N ALA A 177 3.85 -5.75 -15.10
CA ALA A 177 3.16 -5.13 -13.96
C ALA A 177 2.89 -3.63 -14.22
N LEU A 178 3.85 -2.90 -14.81
CA LEU A 178 3.67 -1.52 -15.25
C LEU A 178 2.58 -1.42 -16.33
N SER A 179 2.66 -2.28 -17.37
CA SER A 179 1.74 -2.20 -18.52
C SER A 179 0.28 -2.47 -18.17
N ILE A 180 0.02 -3.22 -17.09
CA ILE A 180 -1.33 -3.53 -16.62
C ILE A 180 -1.83 -2.58 -15.50
N GLY A 181 -0.98 -1.63 -15.05
CA GLY A 181 -1.31 -0.67 -14.02
C GLY A 181 -1.20 -1.18 -12.58
N LEU A 182 -0.53 -2.31 -12.35
CA LEU A 182 -0.26 -2.81 -11.00
C LEU A 182 0.73 -1.93 -10.24
N ILE A 183 1.67 -1.31 -10.96
CA ILE A 183 2.67 -0.37 -10.43
C ILE A 183 2.73 0.89 -11.28
N ASN A 184 3.22 1.99 -10.70
CA ASN A 184 3.28 3.30 -11.34
C ASN A 184 4.50 3.49 -12.23
N ASN A 185 5.65 2.89 -11.87
CA ASN A 185 6.86 2.94 -12.70
C ASN A 185 7.88 1.87 -12.29
N VAL A 186 8.85 1.65 -13.16
CA VAL A 186 9.98 0.73 -12.97
C VAL A 186 11.28 1.53 -13.05
N PHE A 187 12.20 1.27 -12.13
CA PHE A 187 13.51 1.91 -12.10
C PHE A 187 14.62 0.85 -12.08
N GLU A 188 15.81 1.24 -12.55
CA GLU A 188 17.01 0.45 -12.30
C GLU A 188 17.16 0.20 -10.79
N THR A 189 17.54 -1.00 -10.41
CA THR A 189 17.63 -1.40 -8.99
C THR A 189 18.43 -0.41 -8.14
N LYS A 190 19.57 0.06 -8.67
CA LYS A 190 20.44 1.01 -7.97
C LYS A 190 19.85 2.42 -7.83
N LYS A 191 18.83 2.75 -8.64
CA LYS A 191 18.18 4.08 -8.67
C LYS A 191 16.78 4.06 -8.04
N LEU A 192 16.28 2.90 -7.63
CA LEU A 192 14.92 2.75 -7.11
C LEU A 192 14.68 3.68 -5.90
N GLU A 193 15.51 3.56 -4.87
CA GLU A 193 15.33 4.34 -3.64
C GLU A 193 15.42 5.85 -3.91
N GLU A 194 16.40 6.30 -4.68
CA GLU A 194 16.57 7.71 -5.04
C GLU A 194 15.33 8.28 -5.76
N ASN A 195 14.81 7.55 -6.76
CA ASN A 195 13.67 8.01 -7.53
C ASN A 195 12.38 8.00 -6.71
N VAL A 196 12.15 6.97 -5.89
CA VAL A 196 10.98 6.91 -5.02
C VAL A 196 11.03 7.99 -3.96
N LEU A 197 12.20 8.28 -3.37
CA LEU A 197 12.38 9.40 -2.43
C LEU A 197 12.12 10.76 -3.09
N LYS A 198 12.50 10.98 -4.35
CA LYS A 198 12.15 12.21 -5.09
C LYS A 198 10.63 12.39 -5.20
N ILE A 199 9.91 11.31 -5.50
CA ILE A 199 8.44 11.33 -5.59
C ILE A 199 7.82 11.58 -4.20
N ALA A 200 8.28 10.86 -3.18
CA ALA A 200 7.80 11.03 -1.82
C ALA A 200 8.03 12.47 -1.30
N ASN A 201 9.20 13.06 -1.55
CA ASN A 201 9.49 14.45 -1.21
C ASN A 201 8.59 15.44 -1.95
N LYS A 202 8.31 15.18 -3.25
CA LYS A 202 7.37 15.99 -4.03
C LYS A 202 5.96 15.96 -3.43
N ILE A 203 5.50 14.81 -2.95
CA ILE A 203 4.21 14.67 -2.26
C ILE A 203 4.27 15.36 -0.89
N ALA A 204 5.32 15.12 -0.10
CA ALA A 204 5.51 15.71 1.22
C ALA A 204 5.66 17.25 1.20
N SER A 205 5.94 17.84 0.03
CA SER A 205 5.97 19.30 -0.15
C SER A 205 4.58 19.93 -0.36
N LYS A 206 3.51 19.14 -0.43
CA LYS A 206 2.13 19.62 -0.59
C LYS A 206 1.46 19.78 0.76
N SER A 207 0.31 20.48 0.79
CA SER A 207 -0.54 20.58 1.97
C SER A 207 -1.03 19.20 2.41
N SER A 208 -0.76 18.81 3.65
CA SER A 208 -1.20 17.54 4.22
C SER A 208 -2.73 17.49 4.33
N ALA A 209 -3.35 18.63 4.69
CA ALA A 209 -4.80 18.73 4.76
C ALA A 209 -5.45 18.45 3.41
N THR A 210 -4.95 19.06 2.33
CA THR A 210 -5.47 18.84 0.97
C THR A 210 -5.30 17.39 0.52
N ILE A 211 -4.13 16.78 0.79
CA ILE A 211 -3.87 15.36 0.45
C ILE A 211 -4.83 14.45 1.21
N LYS A 212 -5.00 14.66 2.52
CA LYS A 212 -5.91 13.86 3.37
C LYS A 212 -7.35 13.94 2.84
N ILE A 213 -7.85 15.15 2.58
CA ILE A 213 -9.20 15.38 2.04
C ILE A 213 -9.35 14.65 0.70
N GLY A 214 -8.39 14.84 -0.20
CA GLY A 214 -8.44 14.26 -1.54
C GLY A 214 -8.35 12.73 -1.53
N LYS A 215 -7.45 12.15 -0.73
CA LYS A 215 -7.31 10.69 -0.60
C LYS A 215 -8.57 10.04 -0.03
N ASP A 216 -9.12 10.57 1.06
CA ASP A 216 -10.36 10.07 1.65
C ASP A 216 -11.53 10.14 0.66
N ALA A 217 -11.68 11.26 -0.03
CA ALA A 217 -12.72 11.44 -1.03
C ALA A 217 -12.55 10.50 -2.24
N PHE A 218 -11.30 10.26 -2.69
CA PHE A 218 -11.02 9.33 -3.79
C PHE A 218 -11.51 7.92 -3.49
N TYR A 219 -11.20 7.38 -2.31
CA TYR A 219 -11.62 6.03 -1.95
C TYR A 219 -13.12 5.93 -1.69
N LYS A 220 -13.73 6.95 -1.05
CA LYS A 220 -15.17 6.94 -0.75
C LYS A 220 -16.06 7.01 -2.00
N GLN A 221 -15.71 7.89 -2.97
CA GLN A 221 -16.53 8.07 -4.17
C GLN A 221 -16.53 6.85 -5.10
N LYS A 222 -15.53 5.96 -5.00
CA LYS A 222 -15.30 4.88 -5.95
C LYS A 222 -16.43 3.86 -6.01
N ASP A 223 -17.15 3.69 -4.91
CA ASP A 223 -18.25 2.74 -4.79
C ASP A 223 -19.64 3.42 -4.93
N MET A 224 -19.69 4.73 -5.26
CA MET A 224 -20.92 5.51 -5.46
C MET A 224 -21.38 5.44 -6.91
N SER A 225 -22.68 5.66 -7.15
CA SER A 225 -23.17 5.96 -8.49
C SER A 225 -22.58 7.28 -9.01
N LEU A 226 -22.56 7.47 -10.34
CA LEU A 226 -21.97 8.68 -10.93
C LEU A 226 -22.55 9.97 -10.36
N LYS A 227 -23.86 10.01 -10.17
CA LYS A 227 -24.55 11.19 -9.60
C LYS A 227 -24.13 11.43 -8.15
N GLU A 228 -24.20 10.41 -7.31
CA GLU A 228 -23.80 10.48 -5.91
C GLU A 228 -22.33 10.89 -5.76
N ALA A 229 -21.43 10.34 -6.60
CA ALA A 229 -20.02 10.69 -6.61
C ALA A 229 -19.81 12.19 -6.89
N TYR A 230 -20.50 12.76 -7.89
CA TYR A 230 -20.42 14.21 -8.18
C TYR A 230 -21.05 15.08 -7.08
N ASP A 231 -22.21 14.68 -6.55
CA ASP A 231 -22.85 15.40 -5.43
C ASP A 231 -21.91 15.41 -4.20
N TYR A 232 -21.30 14.29 -3.87
CA TYR A 232 -20.33 14.16 -2.79
C TYR A 232 -19.06 14.97 -3.03
N THR A 233 -18.42 14.78 -4.20
CA THR A 233 -17.12 15.43 -4.47
C THR A 233 -17.23 16.93 -4.69
N SER A 234 -18.37 17.45 -5.20
CA SER A 234 -18.63 18.88 -5.28
C SER A 234 -18.68 19.54 -3.89
N LYS A 235 -19.27 18.84 -2.91
CA LYS A 235 -19.26 19.28 -1.51
C LYS A 235 -17.85 19.30 -0.94
N ILE A 236 -17.09 18.22 -1.13
CA ILE A 236 -15.69 18.12 -0.70
C ILE A 236 -14.84 19.22 -1.33
N MET A 237 -15.01 19.50 -2.63
CA MET A 237 -14.28 20.56 -3.33
C MET A 237 -14.61 21.93 -2.75
N THR A 238 -15.87 22.18 -2.40
CA THR A 238 -16.30 23.42 -1.74
C THR A 238 -15.65 23.56 -0.36
N GLU A 239 -15.66 22.50 0.45
CA GLU A 239 -15.02 22.49 1.77
C GLU A 239 -13.50 22.74 1.65
N ASN A 240 -12.85 22.11 0.68
CA ASN A 240 -11.42 22.32 0.43
C ASN A 240 -11.12 23.75 -0.04
N MET A 241 -11.98 24.39 -0.83
CA MET A 241 -11.83 25.80 -1.23
C MET A 241 -11.88 26.77 -0.04
N LEU A 242 -12.60 26.42 1.02
CA LEU A 242 -12.70 27.22 2.24
C LEU A 242 -11.50 27.00 3.20
N HIS A 243 -10.64 26.02 2.93
CA HIS A 243 -9.49 25.72 3.77
C HIS A 243 -8.38 26.77 3.60
N GLU A 244 -7.69 27.14 4.69
CA GLU A 244 -6.61 28.15 4.69
C GLU A 244 -5.47 27.80 3.71
N ASP A 245 -5.08 26.53 3.58
CA ASP A 245 -4.06 26.10 2.62
C ASP A 245 -4.51 26.28 1.16
N SER A 246 -5.81 26.19 0.88
CA SER A 246 -6.34 26.46 -0.46
C SER A 246 -6.19 27.95 -0.80
N LYS A 247 -6.52 28.83 0.16
CA LYS A 247 -6.32 30.28 0.03
C LYS A 247 -4.85 30.62 -0.19
N GLU A 248 -3.96 30.08 0.65
CA GLU A 248 -2.52 30.27 0.52
C GLU A 248 -1.99 29.76 -0.83
N GLY A 249 -2.38 28.54 -1.24
CA GLY A 249 -1.92 27.94 -2.49
C GLY A 249 -2.35 28.76 -3.72
N ILE A 250 -3.59 29.27 -3.75
CA ILE A 250 -4.09 30.14 -4.83
C ILE A 250 -3.35 31.46 -4.83
N THR A 251 -3.19 32.09 -3.66
CA THR A 251 -2.46 33.37 -3.53
C THR A 251 -1.01 33.22 -3.99
N ALA A 252 -0.30 32.20 -3.49
CA ALA A 252 1.07 31.93 -3.87
C ALA A 252 1.25 31.69 -5.38
N PHE A 253 0.29 30.96 -6.01
CA PHE A 253 0.28 30.74 -7.46
C PHE A 253 0.13 32.05 -8.25
N LEU A 254 -0.82 32.92 -7.85
CA LEU A 254 -1.03 34.21 -8.50
C LEU A 254 0.15 35.17 -8.34
N GLU A 255 0.80 35.12 -7.17
CA GLU A 255 1.99 35.91 -6.84
C GLU A 255 3.31 35.28 -7.37
N LYS A 256 3.25 34.10 -8.01
CA LYS A 256 4.42 33.38 -8.54
C LYS A 256 5.49 33.07 -7.48
N ARG A 257 5.09 32.77 -6.27
CA ARG A 257 5.96 32.34 -5.16
C ARG A 257 5.62 30.92 -4.71
N SER A 258 6.51 30.34 -3.92
CA SER A 258 6.24 29.06 -3.26
C SER A 258 5.20 29.24 -2.15
N PRO A 259 4.24 28.30 -2.01
CA PRO A 259 3.28 28.34 -0.93
C PRO A 259 3.91 27.98 0.42
N ASN A 260 3.39 28.56 1.49
CA ASN A 260 3.74 28.25 2.87
C ASN A 260 2.54 27.61 3.56
N TRP A 261 2.51 26.26 3.57
CA TRP A 261 1.40 25.50 4.16
C TRP A 261 1.37 25.65 5.68
N LYS A 262 0.17 25.69 6.25
CA LYS A 262 -0.03 25.87 7.69
C LYS A 262 -0.09 24.54 8.47
N ASP A 263 0.07 23.40 7.78
CA ASP A 263 0.04 22.07 8.35
C ASP A 263 1.37 21.59 8.95
#